data_691bab398e052b0bade5c46a4cfc976d
#
_entry.id   691bab398e052b0bade5c46a4cfc976d
#
_cell.length_a   1.000
_cell.length_b   1.000
_cell.length_c   1.000
_cell.angle_alpha   90.00
_cell.angle_beta   90.00
_cell.angle_gamma   90.00
#
_symmetry.space_group_name_H-M   'P 1'
#
loop_
_entity.id
_entity.type
_entity.pdbx_description
1 polymer ?
#
loop_
_entity_poly.entity_id
_entity_poly.type
_entity_poly.pdbx_seq_one_letter_code
_entity_poly.pdbx_strand_id
1 'polypeptide(L)'
;MTGAAAFTAWLAASVIVLSDGRRGLALGLALMAVAFAPLAWIGGGWPAAAAVLAGGAIAAIQRLGSGTEGWGLMPAGSSSRLILVIAAGVLALWVAVSVTSGPSASVRFAAPAVIGLMGARMLTAHDPAALMTAVAAMALAIATAAGLAATAPGFAPYIVAALIAAGVSALRVSET
;
A
#
# COMPACT_ATOMS: atom_id res chain seq x y z
N MET A 1 11.41 2.49 15.38
CA MET A 1 10.75 3.24 14.28
C MET A 1 10.24 2.33 13.16
N THR A 2 11.00 1.32 12.71
CA THR A 2 10.59 0.40 11.63
C THR A 2 9.36 -0.45 11.94
N GLY A 3 9.18 -0.90 13.20
CA GLY A 3 8.01 -1.66 13.61
C GLY A 3 6.70 -0.85 13.53
N ALA A 4 6.73 0.41 13.96
CA ALA A 4 5.58 1.30 13.84
C ALA A 4 5.23 1.56 12.37
N ALA A 5 6.23 1.80 11.52
CA ALA A 5 6.04 1.97 10.08
C ALA A 5 5.41 0.72 9.44
N ALA A 6 5.90 -0.48 9.80
CA ALA A 6 5.36 -1.73 9.29
C ALA A 6 3.90 -1.97 9.73
N PHE A 7 3.58 -1.69 10.98
CA PHE A 7 2.22 -1.77 11.49
C PHE A 7 1.29 -0.76 10.81
N THR A 8 1.76 0.48 10.61
CA THR A 8 1.02 1.52 9.88
C THR A 8 0.77 1.10 8.42
N ALA A 9 1.72 0.44 7.76
CA ALA A 9 1.53 -0.07 6.41
C ALA A 9 0.43 -1.14 6.34
N TRP A 10 0.40 -2.07 7.30
CA TRP A 10 -0.68 -3.05 7.41
C TRP A 10 -2.04 -2.38 7.69
N LEU A 11 -2.10 -1.40 8.61
CA LEU A 11 -3.32 -0.64 8.85
C LEU A 11 -3.79 0.12 7.60
N ALA A 12 -2.88 0.76 6.88
CA ALA A 12 -3.18 1.46 5.64
C ALA A 12 -3.77 0.51 4.58
N ALA A 13 -3.16 -0.66 4.40
CA ALA A 13 -3.68 -1.71 3.52
C ALA A 13 -5.06 -2.19 3.95
N SER A 14 -5.27 -2.35 5.27
CA SER A 14 -6.56 -2.73 5.85
C SER A 14 -7.65 -1.70 5.56
N VAL A 15 -7.33 -0.41 5.68
CA VAL A 15 -8.25 0.69 5.33
C VAL A 15 -8.63 0.61 3.85
N ILE A 16 -7.69 0.36 2.94
CA ILE A 16 -7.97 0.21 1.50
C ILE A 16 -8.88 -1.00 1.24
N VAL A 17 -8.63 -2.14 1.89
CA VAL A 17 -9.46 -3.35 1.71
C VAL A 17 -10.89 -3.15 2.24
N LEU A 18 -11.03 -2.46 3.37
CA LEU A 18 -12.32 -2.25 4.04
C LEU A 18 -13.10 -1.06 3.50
N SER A 19 -12.52 -0.26 2.58
CA SER A 19 -13.14 0.96 2.06
C SER A 19 -13.52 0.79 0.60
N ASP A 20 -14.71 1.28 0.23
CA ASP A 20 -15.15 1.43 -1.15
C ASP A 20 -15.32 2.93 -1.53
N GLY A 21 -15.32 3.84 -0.55
CA GLY A 21 -15.45 5.28 -0.78
C GLY A 21 -14.12 6.00 -1.02
N ARG A 22 -14.17 7.06 -1.85
CA ARG A 22 -12.98 7.85 -2.26
C ARG A 22 -12.15 8.38 -1.09
N ARG A 23 -12.79 8.77 0.03
CA ARG A 23 -12.09 9.28 1.23
C ARG A 23 -11.31 8.18 1.94
N GLY A 24 -11.90 7.00 2.08
CA GLY A 24 -11.23 5.85 2.70
C GLY A 24 -10.05 5.36 1.86
N LEU A 25 -10.23 5.27 0.54
CA LEU A 25 -9.16 4.89 -0.39
C LEU A 25 -8.00 5.90 -0.40
N ALA A 26 -8.32 7.21 -0.42
CA ALA A 26 -7.33 8.28 -0.35
C ALA A 26 -6.56 8.27 0.97
N LEU A 27 -7.26 8.11 2.11
CA LEU A 27 -6.64 7.99 3.42
C LEU A 27 -5.69 6.79 3.49
N GLY A 28 -6.13 5.64 2.98
CA GLY A 28 -5.30 4.43 2.93
C GLY A 28 -4.01 4.64 2.12
N LEU A 29 -4.09 5.29 0.95
CA LEU A 29 -2.90 5.62 0.14
C LEU A 29 -1.98 6.63 0.84
N ALA A 30 -2.53 7.65 1.47
CA ALA A 30 -1.72 8.63 2.21
C ALA A 30 -0.99 7.97 3.39
N LEU A 31 -1.68 7.16 4.18
CA LEU A 31 -1.08 6.40 5.28
C LEU A 31 -0.03 5.41 4.77
N MET A 32 -0.27 4.77 3.60
CA MET A 32 0.68 3.86 2.96
C MET A 32 1.98 4.59 2.59
N ALA A 33 1.88 5.78 1.99
CA ALA A 33 3.04 6.59 1.64
C ALA A 33 3.86 6.99 2.88
N VAL A 34 3.18 7.43 3.94
CA VAL A 34 3.83 7.77 5.22
C VAL A 34 4.49 6.54 5.86
N ALA A 35 3.85 5.38 5.81
CA ALA A 35 4.38 4.15 6.38
C ALA A 35 5.60 3.64 5.61
N PHE A 36 5.60 3.72 4.27
CA PHE A 36 6.72 3.25 3.46
C PHE A 36 7.88 4.25 3.35
N ALA A 37 7.67 5.54 3.60
CA ALA A 37 8.73 6.54 3.51
C ALA A 37 9.96 6.24 4.38
N PRO A 38 9.85 5.90 5.68
CA PRO A 38 11.01 5.54 6.49
C PRO A 38 11.67 4.24 6.04
N LEU A 39 10.92 3.29 5.47
CA LEU A 39 11.45 2.05 4.92
C LEU A 39 12.21 2.32 3.61
N ALA A 40 11.68 3.18 2.76
CA ALA A 40 12.32 3.62 1.53
C ALA A 40 13.61 4.42 1.82
N TRP A 41 13.62 5.22 2.89
CA TRP A 41 14.84 5.91 3.33
C TRP A 41 15.97 4.94 3.65
N ILE A 42 15.68 3.82 4.31
CA ILE A 42 16.68 2.80 4.63
C ILE A 42 17.21 2.13 3.35
N GLY A 43 16.34 1.87 2.36
CA GLY A 43 16.71 1.16 1.13
C GLY A 43 17.35 2.04 0.04
N GLY A 44 16.99 3.33 -0.03
CA GLY A 44 17.42 4.21 -1.15
C GLY A 44 17.67 5.67 -0.75
N GLY A 45 17.74 5.95 0.57
CA GLY A 45 18.00 7.28 1.08
C GLY A 45 16.82 8.26 0.93
N TRP A 46 17.11 9.57 1.15
CA TRP A 46 16.07 10.60 1.09
C TRP A 46 15.36 10.72 -0.27
N PRO A 47 16.01 10.47 -1.44
CA PRO A 47 15.30 10.56 -2.71
C PRO A 47 14.22 9.47 -2.86
N ALA A 48 14.49 8.26 -2.33
CA ALA A 48 13.52 7.16 -2.31
C ALA A 48 12.32 7.50 -1.41
N ALA A 49 12.57 8.03 -0.21
CA ALA A 49 11.51 8.47 0.70
C ALA A 49 10.67 9.60 0.09
N ALA A 50 11.30 10.58 -0.53
CA ALA A 50 10.63 11.68 -1.20
C ALA A 50 9.78 11.19 -2.39
N ALA A 51 10.28 10.24 -3.19
CA ALA A 51 9.55 9.64 -4.30
C ALA A 51 8.28 8.92 -3.82
N VAL A 52 8.39 8.10 -2.76
CA VAL A 52 7.26 7.38 -2.17
C VAL A 52 6.21 8.35 -1.62
N LEU A 53 6.63 9.38 -0.89
CA LEU A 53 5.71 10.40 -0.36
C LEU A 53 5.01 11.16 -1.48
N ALA A 54 5.75 11.62 -2.48
CA ALA A 54 5.20 12.38 -3.59
C ALA A 54 4.24 11.52 -4.43
N GLY A 55 4.64 10.32 -4.82
CA GLY A 55 3.79 9.40 -5.60
C GLY A 55 2.52 9.00 -4.86
N GLY A 56 2.63 8.67 -3.58
CA GLY A 56 1.48 8.33 -2.75
C GLY A 56 0.56 9.51 -2.47
N ALA A 57 1.12 10.72 -2.25
CA ALA A 57 0.32 11.94 -2.06
C ALA A 57 -0.43 12.32 -3.34
N ILE A 58 0.22 12.28 -4.50
CA ILE A 58 -0.42 12.53 -5.79
C ILE A 58 -1.57 11.53 -6.01
N ALA A 59 -1.30 10.23 -5.80
CA ALA A 59 -2.32 9.20 -5.95
C ALA A 59 -3.49 9.39 -4.97
N ALA A 60 -3.23 9.77 -3.72
CA ALA A 60 -4.27 10.05 -2.72
C ALA A 60 -5.13 11.27 -3.11
N ILE A 61 -4.50 12.37 -3.58
CA ILE A 61 -5.21 13.57 -4.02
C ILE A 61 -6.10 13.27 -5.22
N GLN A 62 -5.58 12.54 -6.21
CA GLN A 62 -6.35 12.14 -7.39
C GLN A 62 -7.55 11.28 -7.01
N ARG A 63 -7.39 10.42 -5.98
CA ARG A 63 -8.47 9.57 -5.48
C ARG A 63 -9.58 10.35 -4.79
N LEU A 64 -9.29 11.49 -4.18
CA LEU A 64 -10.32 12.39 -3.65
C LEU A 64 -11.23 12.98 -4.73
N GLY A 65 -10.73 13.10 -5.95
CA GLY A 65 -11.49 13.61 -7.11
C GLY A 65 -12.22 12.53 -7.91
N SER A 66 -12.07 11.23 -7.60
CA SER A 66 -12.61 10.12 -8.41
C SER A 66 -13.07 8.95 -7.55
N GLY A 67 -14.17 8.31 -7.94
CA GLY A 67 -14.79 7.20 -7.21
C GLY A 67 -16.03 7.60 -6.43
N THR A 68 -16.63 6.61 -5.74
CA THR A 68 -17.86 6.78 -4.96
C THR A 68 -17.66 7.76 -3.80
N GLU A 69 -18.65 8.63 -3.58
CA GLU A 69 -18.59 9.63 -2.52
C GLU A 69 -18.62 9.01 -1.11
N GLY A 70 -17.95 9.70 -0.17
CA GLY A 70 -17.97 9.32 1.24
C GLY A 70 -16.78 8.44 1.65
N TRP A 71 -16.92 7.80 2.81
CA TRP A 71 -15.91 6.95 3.41
C TRP A 71 -16.01 5.50 2.93
N GLY A 72 -17.24 5.01 2.71
CA GLY A 72 -17.52 3.63 2.28
C GLY A 72 -16.85 2.56 3.16
N LEU A 73 -16.67 2.83 4.45
CA LEU A 73 -16.05 1.89 5.38
C LEU A 73 -17.02 0.76 5.71
N MET A 74 -16.53 -0.48 5.63
CA MET A 74 -17.27 -1.69 5.98
C MET A 74 -18.64 -1.79 5.30
N PRO A 75 -18.72 -1.81 3.97
CA PRO A 75 -19.99 -1.99 3.27
C PRO A 75 -20.63 -3.34 3.61
N ALA A 76 -21.90 -3.52 3.28
CA ALA A 76 -22.61 -4.77 3.51
C ALA A 76 -21.83 -5.96 2.94
N GLY A 77 -21.64 -7.02 3.72
CA GLY A 77 -20.80 -8.17 3.32
C GLY A 77 -19.32 -8.03 3.61
N SER A 78 -18.88 -7.00 4.35
CA SER A 78 -17.46 -6.77 4.67
C SER A 78 -16.85 -7.78 5.66
N SER A 79 -17.65 -8.68 6.26
CA SER A 79 -17.14 -9.67 7.22
C SER A 79 -16.03 -10.54 6.63
N SER A 80 -16.16 -10.96 5.37
CA SER A 80 -15.13 -11.72 4.66
C SER A 80 -13.84 -10.91 4.45
N ARG A 81 -13.96 -9.61 4.19
CA ARG A 81 -12.82 -8.70 4.05
C ARG A 81 -12.11 -8.49 5.38
N LEU A 82 -12.85 -8.41 6.48
CA LEU A 82 -12.27 -8.30 7.82
C LEU A 82 -11.49 -9.57 8.20
N ILE A 83 -12.06 -10.75 7.94
CA ILE A 83 -11.37 -12.04 8.14
C ILE A 83 -10.09 -12.09 7.31
N LEU A 84 -10.14 -11.66 6.05
CA LEU A 84 -8.98 -11.59 5.16
C LEU A 84 -7.89 -10.66 5.72
N VAL A 85 -8.25 -9.49 6.23
CA VAL A 85 -7.30 -8.53 6.84
C VAL A 85 -6.60 -9.15 8.04
N ILE A 86 -7.35 -9.81 8.92
CA ILE A 86 -6.80 -10.46 10.11
C ILE A 86 -5.91 -11.64 9.70
N ALA A 87 -6.38 -12.50 8.81
CA ALA A 87 -5.63 -13.67 8.33
C ALA A 87 -4.32 -13.25 7.63
N ALA A 88 -4.37 -12.24 6.77
CA ALA A 88 -3.17 -11.71 6.11
C ALA A 88 -2.18 -11.10 7.11
N GLY A 89 -2.67 -10.39 8.14
CA GLY A 89 -1.84 -9.87 9.22
C GLY A 89 -1.14 -10.98 10.02
N VAL A 90 -1.88 -12.02 10.39
CA VAL A 90 -1.32 -13.17 11.13
C VAL A 90 -0.32 -13.94 10.27
N LEU A 91 -0.63 -14.20 9.01
CA LEU A 91 0.29 -14.88 8.08
C LEU A 91 1.55 -14.06 7.84
N ALA A 92 1.43 -12.74 7.64
CA ALA A 92 2.58 -11.87 7.46
C ALA A 92 3.44 -11.79 8.73
N LEU A 93 2.82 -11.80 9.91
CA LEU A 93 3.53 -11.86 11.18
C LEU A 93 4.28 -13.20 11.32
N TRP A 94 3.64 -14.31 10.97
CA TRP A 94 4.26 -15.64 10.99
C TRP A 94 5.46 -15.71 10.04
N VAL A 95 5.34 -15.20 8.82
CA VAL A 95 6.44 -15.09 7.85
C VAL A 95 7.58 -14.22 8.42
N ALA A 96 7.24 -13.06 9.00
CA ALA A 96 8.23 -12.17 9.59
C ALA A 96 9.04 -12.84 10.72
N VAL A 97 8.38 -13.64 11.57
CA VAL A 97 9.03 -14.34 12.69
C VAL A 97 9.82 -15.55 12.21
N SER A 98 9.29 -16.34 11.27
CA SER A 98 9.93 -17.59 10.82
C SER A 98 11.13 -17.36 9.89
N VAL A 99 11.14 -16.27 9.14
CA VAL A 99 12.20 -15.98 8.15
C VAL A 99 13.28 -15.06 8.72
N THR A 100 13.09 -14.51 9.92
CA THR A 100 13.94 -13.42 10.41
C THR A 100 14.41 -13.61 11.86
N SER A 101 15.68 -13.88 12.01
CA SER A 101 16.50 -13.41 13.11
C SER A 101 17.27 -12.18 12.60
N GLY A 102 16.76 -10.93 12.79
CA GLY A 102 17.51 -9.76 12.39
C GLY A 102 16.69 -8.46 12.27
N PRO A 103 17.35 -7.30 12.06
CA PRO A 103 16.74 -5.97 12.07
C PRO A 103 15.73 -5.68 10.94
N SER A 104 15.59 -6.57 9.97
CA SER A 104 14.69 -6.43 8.82
C SER A 104 13.30 -7.06 8.99
N ALA A 105 12.97 -7.58 10.18
CA ALA A 105 11.67 -8.25 10.43
C ALA A 105 10.46 -7.37 10.08
N SER A 106 10.53 -6.08 10.43
CA SER A 106 9.45 -5.13 10.18
C SER A 106 9.12 -4.97 8.70
N VAL A 107 10.14 -4.98 7.85
CA VAL A 107 9.98 -4.83 6.40
C VAL A 107 9.42 -6.09 5.78
N ARG A 108 9.89 -7.24 6.25
CA ARG A 108 9.40 -8.56 5.82
C ARG A 108 7.97 -8.82 6.29
N PHE A 109 7.50 -8.12 7.30
CA PHE A 109 6.08 -8.08 7.65
C PHE A 109 5.29 -7.15 6.71
N ALA A 110 5.75 -5.91 6.54
CA ALA A 110 5.00 -4.87 5.83
C ALA A 110 4.76 -5.22 4.35
N ALA A 111 5.79 -5.61 3.61
CA ALA A 111 5.69 -5.84 2.19
C ALA A 111 4.76 -7.04 1.84
N PRO A 112 4.93 -8.25 2.40
CA PRO A 112 4.02 -9.35 2.13
C PRO A 112 2.59 -9.09 2.60
N ALA A 113 2.40 -8.42 3.74
CA ALA A 113 1.06 -8.06 4.22
C ALA A 113 0.33 -7.16 3.23
N VAL A 114 1.00 -6.11 2.76
CA VAL A 114 0.42 -5.17 1.80
C VAL A 114 0.20 -5.84 0.45
N ILE A 115 1.19 -6.57 -0.08
CA ILE A 115 1.08 -7.27 -1.37
C ILE A 115 -0.07 -8.27 -1.34
N GLY A 116 -0.18 -9.07 -0.27
CA GLY A 116 -1.25 -10.04 -0.11
C GLY A 116 -2.63 -9.40 -0.05
N LEU A 117 -2.79 -8.33 0.77
CA LEU A 117 -4.04 -7.60 0.91
C LEU A 117 -4.43 -6.88 -0.39
N MET A 118 -3.48 -6.26 -1.08
CA MET A 118 -3.74 -5.58 -2.35
C MET A 118 -4.07 -6.59 -3.45
N GLY A 119 -3.37 -7.72 -3.53
CA GLY A 119 -3.70 -8.81 -4.45
C GLY A 119 -5.12 -9.34 -4.24
N ALA A 120 -5.50 -9.62 -3.00
CA ALA A 120 -6.87 -10.04 -2.68
C ALA A 120 -7.89 -8.95 -3.00
N ARG A 121 -7.56 -7.68 -2.75
CA ARG A 121 -8.44 -6.55 -3.11
C ARG A 121 -8.63 -6.45 -4.62
N MET A 122 -7.58 -6.64 -5.41
CA MET A 122 -7.67 -6.64 -6.88
C MET A 122 -8.60 -7.73 -7.41
N LEU A 123 -8.59 -8.92 -6.81
CA LEU A 123 -9.45 -10.03 -7.21
C LEU A 123 -10.93 -9.82 -6.83
N THR A 124 -11.20 -9.00 -5.83
CA THR A 124 -12.55 -8.78 -5.30
C THR A 124 -13.11 -7.38 -5.61
N ALA A 125 -12.34 -6.52 -6.27
CA ALA A 125 -12.76 -5.17 -6.59
C ALA A 125 -13.74 -5.17 -7.77
N HIS A 126 -14.92 -4.59 -7.56
CA HIS A 126 -15.89 -4.34 -8.61
C HIS A 126 -15.82 -2.88 -9.09
N ASP A 127 -15.30 -1.99 -8.25
CA ASP A 127 -15.09 -0.57 -8.57
C ASP A 127 -13.68 -0.35 -9.14
N PRO A 128 -13.56 0.25 -10.34
CA PRO A 128 -12.27 0.60 -10.94
C PRO A 128 -11.39 1.48 -10.05
N ALA A 129 -11.99 2.39 -9.28
CA ALA A 129 -11.24 3.25 -8.36
C ALA A 129 -10.54 2.45 -7.25
N ALA A 130 -11.21 1.43 -6.71
CA ALA A 130 -10.62 0.53 -5.73
C ALA A 130 -9.52 -0.35 -6.34
N LEU A 131 -9.72 -0.85 -7.56
CA LEU A 131 -8.71 -1.61 -8.30
C LEU A 131 -7.44 -0.80 -8.53
N MET A 132 -7.58 0.41 -9.07
CA MET A 132 -6.44 1.30 -9.33
C MET A 132 -5.71 1.71 -8.04
N THR A 133 -6.46 1.89 -6.94
CA THR A 133 -5.88 2.16 -5.62
C THR A 133 -5.05 0.99 -5.13
N ALA A 134 -5.54 -0.24 -5.30
CA ALA A 134 -4.81 -1.44 -4.93
C ALA A 134 -3.53 -1.61 -5.77
N VAL A 135 -3.58 -1.32 -7.07
CA VAL A 135 -2.39 -1.34 -7.95
C VAL A 135 -1.36 -0.30 -7.51
N ALA A 136 -1.78 0.93 -7.20
CA ALA A 136 -0.89 1.98 -6.73
C ALA A 136 -0.20 1.59 -5.41
N ALA A 137 -0.96 1.07 -4.44
CA ALA A 137 -0.43 0.62 -3.16
C ALA A 137 0.51 -0.59 -3.32
N MET A 138 0.18 -1.53 -4.20
CA MET A 138 1.02 -2.68 -4.52
C MET A 138 2.35 -2.27 -5.15
N ALA A 139 2.36 -1.29 -6.05
CA ALA A 139 3.58 -0.78 -6.66
C ALA A 139 4.55 -0.22 -5.60
N LEU A 140 4.03 0.56 -4.64
CA LEU A 140 4.84 1.09 -3.52
C LEU A 140 5.39 -0.02 -2.62
N ALA A 141 4.60 -1.06 -2.35
CA ALA A 141 5.04 -2.20 -1.54
C ALA A 141 6.13 -3.03 -2.23
N ILE A 142 5.97 -3.30 -3.54
CA ILE A 142 6.96 -4.05 -4.33
C ILE A 142 8.27 -3.27 -4.41
N ALA A 143 8.22 -1.95 -4.67
CA ALA A 143 9.43 -1.13 -4.71
C ALA A 143 10.17 -1.12 -3.37
N THR A 144 9.43 -1.07 -2.27
CA THR A 144 10.02 -1.13 -0.92
C THR A 144 10.68 -2.49 -0.67
N ALA A 145 10.02 -3.59 -1.05
CA ALA A 145 10.59 -4.92 -0.95
C ALA A 145 11.85 -5.08 -1.82
N ALA A 146 11.80 -4.62 -3.07
CA ALA A 146 12.91 -4.69 -4.01
C ALA A 146 14.10 -3.84 -3.56
N GLY A 147 13.85 -2.61 -3.10
CA GLY A 147 14.91 -1.71 -2.64
C GLY A 147 15.62 -2.21 -1.39
N LEU A 148 14.94 -2.97 -0.54
CA LEU A 148 15.52 -3.56 0.68
C LEU A 148 16.20 -4.91 0.43
N ALA A 149 15.85 -5.59 -0.66
CA ALA A 149 16.50 -6.81 -1.11
C ALA A 149 17.75 -6.53 -1.97
N ALA A 150 17.90 -5.31 -2.47
CA ALA A 150 19.02 -4.93 -3.33
C ALA A 150 20.34 -4.94 -2.55
N THR A 151 21.40 -5.46 -3.20
CA THR A 151 22.76 -5.47 -2.64
C THR A 151 23.42 -4.08 -2.61
N ALA A 152 22.91 -3.16 -3.45
CA ALA A 152 23.33 -1.76 -3.46
C ALA A 152 22.12 -0.85 -3.25
N PRO A 153 22.22 0.16 -2.37
CA PRO A 153 21.15 1.11 -2.17
C PRO A 153 20.87 1.88 -3.46
N GLY A 154 19.59 1.98 -3.83
CA GLY A 154 19.17 2.65 -5.06
C GLY A 154 17.77 3.22 -4.94
N PHE A 155 17.54 4.38 -5.55
CA PHE A 155 16.24 5.06 -5.52
C PHE A 155 15.36 4.73 -6.75
N ALA A 156 15.92 4.11 -7.79
CA ALA A 156 15.22 3.85 -9.05
C ALA A 156 13.91 3.05 -8.88
N PRO A 157 13.84 1.96 -8.11
CA PRO A 157 12.57 1.24 -7.91
C PRO A 157 11.47 2.12 -7.33
N TYR A 158 11.83 3.01 -6.42
CA TYR A 158 10.89 3.91 -5.75
C TYR A 158 10.35 5.00 -6.68
N ILE A 159 11.19 5.53 -7.59
CA ILE A 159 10.73 6.47 -8.63
C ILE A 159 9.75 5.77 -9.57
N VAL A 160 10.09 4.58 -10.05
CA VAL A 160 9.20 3.80 -10.93
C VAL A 160 7.86 3.55 -10.26
N ALA A 161 7.87 3.11 -9.00
CA ALA A 161 6.62 2.89 -8.26
C ALA A 161 5.81 4.16 -8.03
N ALA A 162 6.48 5.29 -7.75
CA ALA A 162 5.82 6.58 -7.60
C ALA A 162 5.15 7.03 -8.92
N LEU A 163 5.81 6.83 -10.06
CA LEU A 163 5.25 7.11 -11.38
C LEU A 163 4.08 6.19 -11.70
N ILE A 164 4.17 4.89 -11.37
CA ILE A 164 3.07 3.95 -11.53
C ILE A 164 1.89 4.36 -10.65
N ALA A 165 2.12 4.66 -9.37
CA ALA A 165 1.06 5.05 -8.45
C ALA A 165 0.34 6.33 -8.90
N ALA A 166 1.09 7.35 -9.32
CA ALA A 166 0.54 8.58 -9.85
C ALA A 166 -0.17 8.36 -11.19
N GLY A 167 0.44 7.62 -12.12
CA GLY A 167 -0.08 7.38 -13.46
C GLY A 167 -1.37 6.57 -13.45
N VAL A 168 -1.40 5.46 -12.72
CA VAL A 168 -2.61 4.62 -12.60
C VAL A 168 -3.75 5.38 -11.94
N SER A 169 -3.45 6.20 -10.94
CA SER A 169 -4.47 7.01 -10.27
C SER A 169 -5.02 8.15 -11.14
N ALA A 170 -4.25 8.60 -12.15
CA ALA A 170 -4.67 9.62 -13.10
C ALA A 170 -5.60 9.09 -14.20
N LEU A 171 -5.65 7.77 -14.40
CA LEU A 171 -6.56 7.17 -15.39
C LEU A 171 -8.00 7.40 -14.93
N ARG A 172 -8.71 8.24 -15.67
CA ARG A 172 -10.15 8.40 -15.52
C ARG A 172 -10.83 7.25 -16.25
N VAL A 173 -11.55 6.42 -15.52
CA VAL A 173 -12.49 5.48 -16.15
C VAL A 173 -13.64 6.34 -16.65
N SER A 174 -13.76 6.48 -17.98
CA SER A 174 -14.95 7.05 -18.61
C SER A 174 -16.10 6.10 -18.28
N GLU A 175 -17.04 6.56 -17.48
CA GLU A 175 -18.33 5.89 -17.34
C GLU A 175 -19.01 5.97 -18.71
N THR A 176 -19.03 4.84 -19.42
CA THR A 176 -19.87 4.62 -20.60
C THR A 176 -21.21 4.04 -20.19
#